data_7fbe0dd0c483299d582b24679fe95072
#
_entry.id   7fbe0dd0c483299d582b24679fe95072
#
_cell.length_a   1.000
_cell.length_b   1.000
_cell.length_c   1.000
_cell.angle_alpha   90.00
_cell.angle_beta   90.00
_cell.angle_gamma   90.00
#
_symmetry.space_group_name_H-M   'P 1'
#
loop_
_entity.id
_entity.type
_entity.pdbx_description
1 polymer ?
#
loop_
_entity_poly.entity_id
_entity_poly.type
_entity_poly.pdbx_seq_one_letter_code
_entity_poly.pdbx_strand_id
1 'polypeptide(L)'
;MTDFTPDYDNILKDVPTGLLLGGEFRPASNGETFDVVNPATDKPLVQVASATEEDARQALDDAVAAQKEWKATPPRKRSEILYRAFELIRRDADKLAQLQSLEMGRALPDSKAEVGYGGEFFRWFAEEAVRISGDYRISPSGTSRVAVIKQPVGPALAITPWNFPLAMGTRKIAPALAAGCPVIIKPASKTPLTMLYLGKLLVEAGVPAGVVSVLPTGHSSNVSALLSDDRLRKFAFTGSTEVARCSLRRPRKLR
;
A
#
# COMPACT_ATOMS: atom_id res chain seq x y z
N MET A 1 -6.57 6.89 -40.15
CA MET A 1 -6.53 6.76 -38.69
C MET A 1 -6.96 5.34 -38.41
N THR A 2 -6.04 4.47 -38.06
CA THR A 2 -6.37 3.13 -37.56
C THR A 2 -7.09 3.29 -36.22
N ASP A 3 -8.33 2.83 -36.14
CA ASP A 3 -9.07 2.74 -34.87
C ASP A 3 -8.29 1.83 -33.93
N PHE A 4 -7.46 2.47 -33.09
CA PHE A 4 -6.78 1.78 -32.01
C PHE A 4 -7.79 1.62 -30.86
N THR A 5 -8.52 0.53 -30.89
CA THR A 5 -9.32 0.12 -29.73
C THR A 5 -8.39 -0.63 -28.79
N PRO A 6 -8.08 -0.11 -27.58
CA PRO A 6 -7.26 -0.83 -26.62
C PRO A 6 -7.91 -2.17 -26.28
N ASP A 7 -7.13 -3.22 -26.24
CA ASP A 7 -7.57 -4.54 -25.79
C ASP A 7 -7.68 -4.53 -24.26
N TYR A 8 -8.82 -4.03 -23.76
CA TYR A 8 -9.09 -3.91 -22.31
C TYR A 8 -9.05 -5.25 -21.59
N ASP A 9 -9.52 -6.31 -22.25
CA ASP A 9 -9.54 -7.64 -21.67
C ASP A 9 -8.12 -8.15 -21.40
N ASN A 10 -7.19 -7.88 -22.29
CA ASN A 10 -5.79 -8.23 -22.11
C ASN A 10 -5.11 -7.37 -21.02
N ILE A 11 -5.44 -6.07 -20.92
CA ILE A 11 -4.91 -5.19 -19.87
C ILE A 11 -5.44 -5.63 -18.49
N LEU A 12 -6.71 -5.99 -18.39
CA LEU A 12 -7.35 -6.40 -17.14
C LEU A 12 -7.08 -7.87 -16.78
N LYS A 13 -6.59 -8.65 -17.73
CA LYS A 13 -6.23 -10.06 -17.49
C LYS A 13 -5.26 -10.15 -16.31
N ASP A 14 -5.54 -11.07 -15.41
CA ASP A 14 -4.73 -11.34 -14.20
C ASP A 14 -4.64 -10.18 -13.19
N VAL A 15 -5.44 -9.12 -13.34
CA VAL A 15 -5.56 -8.07 -12.33
C VAL A 15 -6.52 -8.56 -11.24
N PRO A 16 -6.06 -8.64 -9.98
CA PRO A 16 -6.96 -9.04 -8.90
C PRO A 16 -8.06 -8.02 -8.68
N THR A 17 -9.27 -8.51 -8.38
CA THR A 17 -10.44 -7.67 -8.07
C THR A 17 -10.94 -7.84 -6.63
N GLY A 18 -10.37 -8.79 -5.88
CA GLY A 18 -10.64 -9.02 -4.46
C GLY A 18 -9.80 -8.13 -3.54
N LEU A 19 -10.10 -8.18 -2.24
CA LEU A 19 -9.28 -7.60 -1.19
C LEU A 19 -8.03 -8.46 -0.97
N LEU A 20 -6.85 -7.85 -0.82
CA LEU A 20 -5.67 -8.59 -0.35
C LEU A 20 -5.68 -8.62 1.17
N LEU A 21 -5.96 -9.79 1.74
CA LEU A 21 -6.02 -10.05 3.18
C LEU A 21 -5.34 -11.37 3.51
N GLY A 22 -4.52 -11.40 4.56
CA GLY A 22 -3.83 -12.61 4.97
C GLY A 22 -2.91 -13.22 3.89
N GLY A 23 -2.49 -12.42 2.91
CA GLY A 23 -1.65 -12.88 1.78
C GLY A 23 -2.42 -13.42 0.57
N GLU A 24 -3.74 -13.42 0.60
CA GLU A 24 -4.62 -13.94 -0.45
C GLU A 24 -5.63 -12.91 -0.93
N PHE A 25 -6.05 -13.01 -2.20
CA PHE A 25 -7.13 -12.20 -2.74
C PHE A 25 -8.48 -12.87 -2.52
N ARG A 26 -9.40 -12.17 -1.85
CA ARG A 26 -10.73 -12.70 -1.51
C ARG A 26 -11.84 -11.65 -1.67
N PRO A 27 -13.12 -12.06 -1.83
CA PRO A 27 -14.25 -11.15 -1.82
C PRO A 27 -14.34 -10.38 -0.50
N ALA A 28 -15.09 -9.28 -0.47
CA ALA A 28 -15.50 -8.61 0.76
C ALA A 28 -16.38 -9.53 1.62
N SER A 29 -16.36 -9.39 2.94
CA SER A 29 -17.10 -10.23 3.89
C SER A 29 -18.61 -10.26 3.63
N ASN A 30 -19.18 -9.16 3.12
CA ASN A 30 -20.59 -9.07 2.73
C ASN A 30 -20.83 -9.29 1.22
N GLY A 31 -19.80 -9.59 0.43
CA GLY A 31 -19.88 -9.77 -1.03
C GLY A 31 -20.09 -8.48 -1.81
N GLU A 32 -20.04 -7.30 -1.17
CA GLU A 32 -20.23 -6.01 -1.85
C GLU A 32 -19.08 -5.69 -2.80
N THR A 33 -19.46 -5.12 -3.95
CA THR A 33 -18.53 -4.65 -4.98
C THR A 33 -18.86 -3.21 -5.40
N PHE A 34 -17.94 -2.55 -6.09
CA PHE A 34 -18.18 -1.28 -6.76
C PHE A 34 -17.49 -1.24 -8.12
N ASP A 35 -18.03 -0.45 -9.04
CA ASP A 35 -17.49 -0.31 -10.38
C ASP A 35 -16.25 0.59 -10.40
N VAL A 36 -15.22 0.14 -11.10
CA VAL A 36 -14.10 0.99 -11.52
C VAL A 36 -14.42 1.49 -12.92
N VAL A 37 -14.51 2.80 -13.09
CA VAL A 37 -14.97 3.45 -14.33
C VAL A 37 -13.79 3.96 -15.14
N ASN A 38 -13.80 3.73 -16.45
CA ASN A 38 -12.86 4.36 -17.39
C ASN A 38 -13.26 5.84 -17.60
N PRO A 39 -12.44 6.80 -17.16
CA PRO A 39 -12.79 8.22 -17.25
C PRO A 39 -12.85 8.76 -18.70
N ALA A 40 -12.30 8.03 -19.68
CA ALA A 40 -12.35 8.43 -21.09
C ALA A 40 -13.68 8.05 -21.76
N THR A 41 -14.38 7.04 -21.25
CA THR A 41 -15.62 6.51 -21.86
C THR A 41 -16.83 6.58 -20.92
N ASP A 42 -16.60 6.87 -19.66
CA ASP A 42 -17.59 6.81 -18.56
C ASP A 42 -18.28 5.45 -18.42
N LYS A 43 -17.61 4.38 -18.87
CA LYS A 43 -18.11 3.00 -18.78
C LYS A 43 -17.38 2.22 -17.69
N PRO A 44 -18.07 1.29 -17.03
CA PRO A 44 -17.41 0.36 -16.11
C PRO A 44 -16.33 -0.46 -16.82
N LEU A 45 -15.17 -0.60 -16.17
CA LEU A 45 -14.08 -1.48 -16.58
C LEU A 45 -14.25 -2.86 -15.96
N VAL A 46 -14.41 -2.87 -14.64
CA VAL A 46 -14.50 -4.10 -13.83
C VAL A 46 -15.09 -3.75 -12.46
N GLN A 47 -15.70 -4.73 -11.82
CA GLN A 47 -16.12 -4.64 -10.41
C GLN A 47 -15.00 -5.11 -9.49
N VAL A 48 -14.75 -4.37 -8.41
CA VAL A 48 -13.81 -4.74 -7.36
C VAL A 48 -14.52 -4.86 -6.04
N ALA A 49 -14.02 -5.72 -5.15
CA ALA A 49 -14.55 -5.90 -3.81
C ALA A 49 -14.51 -4.59 -3.00
N SER A 50 -15.59 -4.31 -2.26
CA SER A 50 -15.75 -3.14 -1.40
C SER A 50 -15.53 -3.54 0.06
N ALA A 51 -14.35 -3.27 0.61
CA ALA A 51 -14.02 -3.64 1.98
C ALA A 51 -15.02 -3.07 2.99
N THR A 52 -15.48 -3.93 3.89
CA THR A 52 -16.32 -3.58 5.03
C THR A 52 -15.48 -3.13 6.23
N GLU A 53 -16.14 -2.70 7.31
CA GLU A 53 -15.45 -2.45 8.58
C GLU A 53 -14.89 -3.74 9.19
N GLU A 54 -15.58 -4.87 9.01
CA GLU A 54 -15.12 -6.19 9.44
C GLU A 54 -13.85 -6.60 8.71
N ASP A 55 -13.81 -6.46 7.38
CA ASP A 55 -12.59 -6.71 6.59
C ASP A 55 -11.42 -5.84 7.04
N ALA A 56 -11.70 -4.57 7.36
CA ALA A 56 -10.68 -3.66 7.86
C ALA A 56 -10.14 -4.10 9.23
N ARG A 57 -11.01 -4.55 10.15
CA ARG A 57 -10.61 -5.10 11.44
C ARG A 57 -9.79 -6.37 11.27
N GLN A 58 -10.20 -7.27 10.38
CA GLN A 58 -9.43 -8.48 10.07
C GLN A 58 -8.05 -8.14 9.53
N ALA A 59 -7.93 -7.14 8.64
CA ALA A 59 -6.62 -6.69 8.15
C ALA A 59 -5.72 -6.18 9.29
N LEU A 60 -6.28 -5.52 10.30
CA LEU A 60 -5.53 -5.10 11.47
C LEU A 60 -5.13 -6.27 12.36
N ASP A 61 -6.02 -7.26 12.54
CA ASP A 61 -5.72 -8.48 13.30
C ASP A 61 -4.57 -9.25 12.63
N ASP A 62 -4.62 -9.42 11.31
CA ASP A 62 -3.55 -10.05 10.51
C ASP A 62 -2.23 -9.28 10.65
N ALA A 63 -2.28 -7.94 10.56
CA ALA A 63 -1.11 -7.10 10.70
C ALA A 63 -0.48 -7.18 12.09
N VAL A 64 -1.29 -7.22 13.15
CA VAL A 64 -0.83 -7.39 14.54
C VAL A 64 -0.19 -8.77 14.73
N ALA A 65 -0.79 -9.82 14.19
CA ALA A 65 -0.24 -11.17 14.25
C ALA A 65 1.11 -11.27 13.51
N ALA A 66 1.18 -10.73 12.29
CA ALA A 66 2.40 -10.75 11.48
C ALA A 66 3.54 -9.85 12.03
N GLN A 67 3.21 -8.83 12.84
CA GLN A 67 4.18 -7.85 13.36
C GLN A 67 5.36 -8.49 14.08
N LYS A 68 5.11 -9.54 14.88
CA LYS A 68 6.17 -10.17 15.69
C LYS A 68 7.28 -10.77 14.82
N GLU A 69 6.88 -11.53 13.81
CA GLU A 69 7.83 -12.20 12.90
C GLU A 69 8.46 -11.20 11.94
N TRP A 70 7.66 -10.27 11.38
CA TRP A 70 8.17 -9.26 10.47
C TRP A 70 9.18 -8.32 11.14
N LYS A 71 8.93 -7.90 12.37
CA LYS A 71 9.87 -7.12 13.19
C LYS A 71 11.18 -7.88 13.42
N ALA A 72 11.12 -9.19 13.64
CA ALA A 72 12.28 -10.04 13.88
C ALA A 72 13.02 -10.46 12.59
N THR A 73 12.41 -10.26 11.41
CA THR A 73 13.02 -10.58 10.12
C THR A 73 14.29 -9.77 9.93
N PRO A 74 15.43 -10.41 9.62
CA PRO A 74 16.70 -9.70 9.42
C PRO A 74 16.57 -8.57 8.38
N PRO A 75 17.22 -7.41 8.61
CA PRO A 75 17.17 -6.29 7.68
C PRO A 75 17.55 -6.67 6.25
N ARG A 76 18.55 -7.53 6.07
CA ARG A 76 18.97 -8.04 4.75
C ARG A 76 17.82 -8.77 4.05
N LYS A 77 17.09 -9.64 4.75
CA LYS A 77 15.97 -10.37 4.16
C LYS A 77 14.83 -9.44 3.74
N ARG A 78 14.52 -8.40 4.55
CA ARG A 78 13.56 -7.36 4.15
C ARG A 78 14.03 -6.60 2.93
N SER A 79 15.32 -6.23 2.88
CA SER A 79 15.95 -5.58 1.73
C SER A 79 15.79 -6.40 0.45
N GLU A 80 16.06 -7.70 0.49
CA GLU A 80 15.94 -8.61 -0.66
C GLU A 80 14.50 -8.72 -1.18
N ILE A 81 13.53 -8.80 -0.28
CA ILE A 81 12.09 -8.80 -0.65
C ILE A 81 11.72 -7.49 -1.34
N LEU A 82 12.14 -6.35 -0.79
CA LEU A 82 11.86 -5.03 -1.39
C LEU A 82 12.54 -4.87 -2.76
N TYR A 83 13.77 -5.33 -2.89
CA TYR A 83 14.50 -5.28 -4.16
C TYR A 83 13.82 -6.16 -5.22
N ARG A 84 13.37 -7.37 -4.83
CA ARG A 84 12.58 -8.22 -5.71
C ARG A 84 11.27 -7.58 -6.14
N ALA A 85 10.57 -6.88 -5.22
CA ALA A 85 9.38 -6.11 -5.58
C ALA A 85 9.68 -5.02 -6.63
N PHE A 86 10.81 -4.31 -6.50
CA PHE A 86 11.28 -3.37 -7.51
C PHE A 86 11.49 -4.04 -8.88
N GLU A 87 12.15 -5.20 -8.91
CA GLU A 87 12.38 -5.95 -10.16
C GLU A 87 11.06 -6.38 -10.81
N LEU A 88 10.09 -6.84 -10.02
CA LEU A 88 8.77 -7.23 -10.51
C LEU A 88 7.97 -6.02 -11.05
N ILE A 89 8.04 -4.86 -10.39
CA ILE A 89 7.45 -3.61 -10.91
C ILE A 89 8.08 -3.24 -12.26
N ARG A 90 9.40 -3.40 -12.41
CA ARG A 90 10.09 -3.15 -13.68
C ARG A 90 9.72 -4.17 -14.76
N ARG A 91 9.60 -5.45 -14.39
CA ARG A 91 9.15 -6.51 -15.31
C ARG A 91 7.79 -6.18 -15.91
N ASP A 92 6.86 -5.73 -15.08
CA ASP A 92 5.47 -5.48 -15.44
C ASP A 92 5.17 -3.98 -15.69
N ALA A 93 6.21 -3.19 -15.99
CA ALA A 93 6.09 -1.73 -16.09
C ALA A 93 5.08 -1.29 -17.17
N ASP A 94 5.07 -1.94 -18.32
CA ASP A 94 4.13 -1.62 -19.41
C ASP A 94 2.69 -1.94 -19.00
N LYS A 95 2.45 -3.06 -18.32
CA LYS A 95 1.13 -3.44 -17.82
C LYS A 95 0.64 -2.46 -16.74
N LEU A 96 1.49 -2.12 -15.79
CA LEU A 96 1.16 -1.12 -14.76
C LEU A 96 0.83 0.25 -15.37
N ALA A 97 1.59 0.70 -16.38
CA ALA A 97 1.35 1.95 -17.06
C ALA A 97 0.02 1.95 -17.82
N GLN A 98 -0.29 0.87 -18.55
CA GLN A 98 -1.57 0.70 -19.25
C GLN A 98 -2.74 0.70 -18.26
N LEU A 99 -2.60 -0.01 -17.13
CA LEU A 99 -3.62 -0.08 -16.10
C LEU A 99 -3.91 1.29 -15.48
N GLN A 100 -2.85 2.07 -15.20
CA GLN A 100 -3.00 3.46 -14.74
C GLN A 100 -3.70 4.34 -15.76
N SER A 101 -3.31 4.26 -17.04
CA SER A 101 -3.97 5.01 -18.10
C SER A 101 -5.44 4.67 -18.20
N LEU A 102 -5.78 3.41 -18.00
CA LEU A 102 -7.15 2.90 -18.12
C LEU A 102 -8.05 3.36 -16.97
N GLU A 103 -7.58 3.25 -15.70
CA GLU A 103 -8.40 3.59 -14.53
C GLU A 103 -8.38 5.09 -14.16
N MET A 104 -7.38 5.85 -14.65
CA MET A 104 -7.16 7.24 -14.27
C MET A 104 -7.31 8.24 -15.43
N GLY A 105 -7.18 7.77 -16.69
CA GLY A 105 -7.26 8.64 -17.88
C GLY A 105 -5.98 9.41 -18.19
N ARG A 106 -4.84 9.07 -17.58
CA ARG A 106 -3.54 9.69 -17.86
C ARG A 106 -2.97 9.18 -19.19
N ALA A 107 -2.25 10.04 -19.92
CA ALA A 107 -1.51 9.63 -21.11
C ALA A 107 -0.47 8.53 -20.77
N LEU A 108 -0.33 7.55 -21.67
CA LEU A 108 0.52 6.39 -21.43
C LEU A 108 2.00 6.74 -21.15
N PRO A 109 2.64 7.74 -21.80
CA PRO A 109 3.99 8.15 -21.49
C PRO A 109 4.15 8.64 -20.03
N ASP A 110 3.16 9.41 -19.53
CA ASP A 110 3.18 9.92 -18.16
C ASP A 110 2.94 8.80 -17.14
N SER A 111 2.10 7.81 -17.49
CA SER A 111 1.92 6.61 -16.67
C SER A 111 3.21 5.78 -16.61
N LYS A 112 3.93 5.63 -17.71
CA LYS A 112 5.26 4.98 -17.73
C LYS A 112 6.27 5.71 -16.84
N ALA A 113 6.27 7.04 -16.89
CA ALA A 113 7.14 7.85 -16.02
C ALA A 113 6.79 7.66 -14.53
N GLU A 114 5.49 7.58 -14.19
CA GLU A 114 5.06 7.31 -12.82
C GLU A 114 5.47 5.91 -12.36
N VAL A 115 5.35 4.88 -13.21
CA VAL A 115 5.77 3.52 -12.84
C VAL A 115 7.26 3.50 -12.51
N GLY A 116 8.10 4.14 -13.33
CA GLY A 116 9.52 4.29 -13.07
C GLY A 116 9.77 4.97 -11.72
N TYR A 117 9.15 6.12 -11.50
CA TYR A 117 9.25 6.87 -10.26
C TYR A 117 8.74 6.09 -9.03
N GLY A 118 7.58 5.43 -9.16
CA GLY A 118 6.98 4.64 -8.09
C GLY A 118 7.80 3.42 -7.70
N GLY A 119 8.43 2.76 -8.68
CA GLY A 119 9.31 1.62 -8.46
C GLY A 119 10.56 1.98 -7.65
N GLU A 120 11.12 3.17 -7.89
CA GLU A 120 12.33 3.64 -7.20
C GLU A 120 12.18 3.70 -5.67
N PHE A 121 10.97 3.88 -5.13
CA PHE A 121 10.79 3.81 -3.68
C PHE A 121 11.12 2.43 -3.13
N PHE A 122 10.79 1.35 -3.85
CA PHE A 122 11.17 0.00 -3.41
C PHE A 122 12.68 -0.21 -3.45
N ARG A 123 13.36 0.25 -4.50
CA ARG A 123 14.82 0.17 -4.59
C ARG A 123 15.50 0.97 -3.48
N TRP A 124 15.11 2.24 -3.32
CA TRP A 124 15.67 3.11 -2.29
C TRP A 124 15.51 2.52 -0.89
N PHE A 125 14.31 2.09 -0.54
CA PHE A 125 14.05 1.54 0.79
C PHE A 125 14.58 0.11 0.98
N ALA A 126 14.84 -0.65 -0.07
CA ALA A 126 15.61 -1.88 0.02
C ALA A 126 17.04 -1.59 0.50
N GLU A 127 17.67 -0.54 -0.05
CA GLU A 127 19.00 -0.09 0.35
C GLU A 127 18.99 0.49 1.77
N GLU A 128 17.97 1.26 2.14
CA GLU A 128 17.84 1.84 3.47
C GLU A 128 17.48 0.83 4.57
N ALA A 129 16.84 -0.29 4.24
CA ALA A 129 16.47 -1.31 5.21
C ALA A 129 17.66 -1.83 6.02
N VAL A 130 18.85 -1.89 5.40
CA VAL A 130 20.10 -2.34 6.04
C VAL A 130 20.93 -1.21 6.66
N ARG A 131 20.48 0.05 6.52
CA ARG A 131 21.17 1.25 7.02
C ARG A 131 20.45 1.91 8.19
N ILE A 132 19.44 1.26 8.78
CA ILE A 132 18.71 1.80 9.93
C ILE A 132 19.66 1.82 11.12
N SER A 133 20.32 2.98 11.34
CA SER A 133 21.29 3.18 12.40
C SER A 133 20.63 3.77 13.66
N GLY A 134 21.24 3.49 14.80
CA GLY A 134 20.99 4.18 16.06
C GLY A 134 22.02 5.27 16.35
N ASP A 135 22.17 5.61 17.62
CA ASP A 135 23.19 6.55 18.10
C ASP A 135 23.82 5.99 19.38
N TYR A 136 25.11 6.28 19.58
CA TYR A 136 25.83 5.93 20.80
C TYR A 136 26.78 7.06 21.17
N ARG A 137 26.57 7.65 22.35
CA ARG A 137 27.35 8.80 22.81
C ARG A 137 27.57 8.80 24.32
N ILE A 138 28.53 9.58 24.77
CA ILE A 138 28.70 9.90 26.20
C ILE A 138 27.69 11.01 26.54
N SER A 139 27.06 10.92 27.71
CA SER A 139 26.20 12.00 28.23
C SER A 139 27.00 13.30 28.41
N PRO A 140 26.37 14.48 28.34
CA PRO A 140 27.05 15.75 28.56
C PRO A 140 27.78 15.87 29.89
N SER A 141 27.30 15.19 30.94
CA SER A 141 27.96 15.14 32.26
C SER A 141 29.17 14.19 32.32
N GLY A 142 29.42 13.40 31.28
CA GLY A 142 30.49 12.39 31.26
C GLY A 142 30.25 11.16 32.13
N THR A 143 29.12 11.08 32.83
CA THR A 143 28.87 10.05 33.86
C THR A 143 28.15 8.81 33.34
N SER A 144 27.58 8.87 32.15
CA SER A 144 26.82 7.76 31.56
C SER A 144 27.00 7.66 30.03
N ARG A 145 26.59 6.52 29.49
CA ARG A 145 26.53 6.30 28.02
C ARG A 145 25.10 6.21 27.59
N VAL A 146 24.79 6.87 26.47
CA VAL A 146 23.46 6.90 25.86
C VAL A 146 23.49 6.06 24.59
N ALA A 147 22.67 5.03 24.54
CA ALA A 147 22.41 4.24 23.34
C ALA A 147 20.99 4.49 22.85
N VAL A 148 20.84 4.89 21.59
CA VAL A 148 19.54 5.07 20.91
C VAL A 148 19.34 3.95 19.91
N ILE A 149 18.24 3.23 20.04
CA ILE A 149 17.88 2.12 19.17
C ILE A 149 16.56 2.45 18.46
N LYS A 150 16.53 2.33 17.14
CA LYS A 150 15.29 2.46 16.36
C LYS A 150 14.55 1.13 16.32
N GLN A 151 13.25 1.17 16.55
CA GLN A 151 12.37 -0.01 16.51
C GLN A 151 11.15 0.23 15.64
N PRO A 152 10.59 -0.82 14.99
CA PRO A 152 9.30 -0.72 14.29
C PRO A 152 8.20 -0.23 15.23
N VAL A 153 7.42 0.74 14.78
CA VAL A 153 6.32 1.29 15.59
C VAL A 153 5.11 0.34 15.67
N GLY A 154 4.94 -0.54 14.69
CA GLY A 154 3.82 -1.46 14.58
C GLY A 154 2.97 -1.25 13.32
N PRO A 155 1.73 -1.79 13.28
CA PRO A 155 0.86 -1.70 12.13
C PRO A 155 0.58 -0.27 11.69
N ALA A 156 0.61 -0.03 10.38
CA ALA A 156 0.37 1.27 9.77
C ALA A 156 -0.85 1.23 8.84
N LEU A 157 -1.66 2.28 8.86
CA LEU A 157 -2.70 2.51 7.85
C LEU A 157 -2.21 3.58 6.88
N ALA A 158 -2.27 3.29 5.59
CA ALA A 158 -1.98 4.21 4.51
C ALA A 158 -3.24 4.50 3.69
N ILE A 159 -3.54 5.77 3.44
CA ILE A 159 -4.61 6.19 2.52
C ILE A 159 -4.00 7.02 1.41
N THR A 160 -4.38 6.72 0.16
CA THR A 160 -3.80 7.35 -1.03
C THR A 160 -4.87 7.99 -1.92
N PRO A 161 -4.54 9.09 -2.62
CA PRO A 161 -5.40 9.70 -3.62
C PRO A 161 -5.33 8.94 -4.95
N TRP A 162 -6.13 9.40 -5.91
CA TRP A 162 -6.27 8.80 -7.23
C TRP A 162 -5.22 9.27 -8.27
N ASN A 163 -4.59 10.42 -8.04
CA ASN A 163 -3.80 11.12 -9.07
C ASN A 163 -2.41 10.52 -9.35
N PHE A 164 -1.87 9.69 -8.44
CA PHE A 164 -0.66 8.90 -8.61
C PHE A 164 -0.86 7.52 -7.98
N PRO A 165 -1.65 6.65 -8.64
CA PRO A 165 -2.17 5.43 -8.03
C PRO A 165 -1.07 4.44 -7.59
N LEU A 166 0.07 4.40 -8.27
CA LEU A 166 1.22 3.59 -7.87
C LEU A 166 2.11 4.33 -6.88
N ALA A 167 2.61 5.51 -7.26
CA ALA A 167 3.66 6.19 -6.51
C ALA A 167 3.22 6.64 -5.10
N MET A 168 1.94 7.01 -4.91
CA MET A 168 1.44 7.38 -3.58
C MET A 168 1.35 6.18 -2.64
N GLY A 169 1.17 4.97 -3.17
CA GLY A 169 1.21 3.74 -2.40
C GLY A 169 2.63 3.29 -2.11
N THR A 170 3.49 3.19 -3.13
CA THR A 170 4.85 2.67 -2.99
C THR A 170 5.68 3.48 -2.00
N ARG A 171 5.56 4.81 -1.98
CA ARG A 171 6.23 5.70 -1.02
C ARG A 171 5.79 5.53 0.44
N LYS A 172 4.69 4.83 0.69
CA LYS A 172 4.19 4.50 2.02
C LYS A 172 4.47 3.05 2.39
N ILE A 173 4.28 2.14 1.44
CA ILE A 173 4.49 0.70 1.64
C ILE A 173 5.98 0.39 1.81
N ALA A 174 6.83 0.83 0.90
CA ALA A 174 8.24 0.48 0.91
C ALA A 174 8.96 0.90 2.22
N PRO A 175 8.86 2.15 2.73
CA PRO A 175 9.47 2.52 4.00
C PRO A 175 8.86 1.80 5.21
N ALA A 176 7.54 1.50 5.20
CA ALA A 176 6.92 0.73 6.27
C ALA A 176 7.52 -0.68 6.35
N LEU A 177 7.61 -1.38 5.21
CA LEU A 177 8.19 -2.71 5.14
C LEU A 177 9.68 -2.71 5.50
N ALA A 178 10.46 -1.74 5.00
CA ALA A 178 11.87 -1.58 5.35
C ALA A 178 12.07 -1.43 6.86
N ALA A 179 11.22 -0.62 7.50
CA ALA A 179 11.25 -0.40 8.94
C ALA A 179 10.73 -1.59 9.78
N GLY A 180 10.23 -2.66 9.14
CA GLY A 180 9.66 -3.81 9.85
C GLY A 180 8.24 -3.59 10.36
N CYS A 181 7.46 -2.72 9.72
CA CYS A 181 6.07 -2.42 10.06
C CYS A 181 5.13 -3.02 9.00
N PRO A 182 4.09 -3.79 9.38
CA PRO A 182 3.01 -4.15 8.49
C PRO A 182 2.22 -2.92 8.06
N VAL A 183 1.62 -2.98 6.87
CA VAL A 183 0.86 -1.86 6.31
C VAL A 183 -0.46 -2.31 5.70
N ILE A 184 -1.52 -1.64 6.08
CA ILE A 184 -2.84 -1.72 5.48
C ILE A 184 -2.97 -0.52 4.55
N ILE A 185 -3.20 -0.73 3.26
CA ILE A 185 -3.38 0.36 2.32
C ILE A 185 -4.80 0.42 1.78
N LYS A 186 -5.40 1.61 1.88
CA LYS A 186 -6.66 1.96 1.23
C LYS A 186 -6.38 2.84 0.02
N PRO A 187 -6.43 2.30 -1.20
CA PRO A 187 -6.35 3.10 -2.42
C PRO A 187 -7.59 3.97 -2.59
N ALA A 188 -7.51 4.98 -3.45
CA ALA A 188 -8.70 5.70 -3.89
C ALA A 188 -9.67 4.76 -4.60
N SER A 189 -10.99 4.92 -4.39
CA SER A 189 -12.02 4.11 -5.06
C SER A 189 -12.03 4.27 -6.59
N LYS A 190 -11.55 5.40 -7.09
CA LYS A 190 -11.45 5.65 -8.53
C LYS A 190 -10.32 4.89 -9.21
N THR A 191 -9.26 4.54 -8.49
CA THR A 191 -8.04 3.94 -9.05
C THR A 191 -7.48 2.84 -8.15
N PRO A 192 -8.23 1.76 -7.90
CA PRO A 192 -7.81 0.68 -7.03
C PRO A 192 -6.99 -0.40 -7.74
N LEU A 193 -7.11 -0.54 -9.07
CA LEU A 193 -6.58 -1.67 -9.83
C LEU A 193 -5.05 -1.71 -9.82
N THR A 194 -4.40 -0.56 -9.99
CA THR A 194 -2.93 -0.44 -9.91
C THR A 194 -2.42 -0.91 -8.55
N MET A 195 -3.13 -0.57 -7.46
CA MET A 195 -2.70 -0.97 -6.11
C MET A 195 -2.97 -2.45 -5.84
N LEU A 196 -4.07 -3.00 -6.34
CA LEU A 196 -4.36 -4.43 -6.26
C LEU A 196 -3.31 -5.24 -7.03
N TYR A 197 -2.94 -4.77 -8.24
CA TYR A 197 -1.87 -5.40 -9.01
C TYR A 197 -0.51 -5.32 -8.29
N LEU A 198 -0.18 -4.17 -7.70
CA LEU A 198 1.00 -4.06 -6.84
C LEU A 198 0.95 -5.06 -5.68
N GLY A 199 -0.21 -5.24 -5.06
CA GLY A 199 -0.41 -6.25 -4.01
C GLY A 199 -0.04 -7.66 -4.48
N LYS A 200 -0.45 -8.04 -5.70
CA LYS A 200 -0.05 -9.31 -6.35
C LYS A 200 1.47 -9.42 -6.49
N LEU A 201 2.12 -8.35 -6.94
CA LEU A 201 3.59 -8.34 -7.09
C LEU A 201 4.30 -8.44 -5.73
N LEU A 202 3.75 -7.86 -4.68
CA LEU A 202 4.31 -7.95 -3.32
C LEU A 202 4.22 -9.36 -2.76
N VAL A 203 3.11 -10.07 -2.99
CA VAL A 203 2.98 -11.49 -2.64
C VAL A 203 3.99 -12.33 -3.42
N GLU A 204 4.14 -12.10 -4.74
CA GLU A 204 5.14 -12.77 -5.60
C GLU A 204 6.58 -12.46 -5.15
N ALA A 205 6.84 -11.26 -4.65
CA ALA A 205 8.14 -10.87 -4.10
C ALA A 205 8.50 -11.60 -2.80
N GLY A 206 7.52 -12.23 -2.14
CA GLY A 206 7.69 -12.98 -0.91
C GLY A 206 7.40 -12.17 0.35
N VAL A 207 6.58 -11.12 0.25
CA VAL A 207 6.03 -10.44 1.45
C VAL A 207 5.15 -11.43 2.20
N PRO A 208 5.41 -11.68 3.51
CA PRO A 208 4.63 -12.65 4.27
C PRO A 208 3.16 -12.26 4.44
N ALA A 209 2.31 -13.27 4.64
CA ALA A 209 0.89 -13.08 4.93
C ALA A 209 0.67 -12.11 6.10
N GLY A 210 -0.31 -11.22 6.00
CA GLY A 210 -0.65 -10.22 7.01
C GLY A 210 0.29 -8.99 7.06
N VAL A 211 1.45 -9.01 6.40
CA VAL A 211 2.38 -7.87 6.38
C VAL A 211 1.89 -6.75 5.47
N VAL A 212 1.18 -7.08 4.39
CA VAL A 212 0.52 -6.11 3.50
C VAL A 212 -0.92 -6.52 3.28
N SER A 213 -1.84 -5.57 3.44
CA SER A 213 -3.25 -5.69 3.06
C SER A 213 -3.63 -4.54 2.13
N VAL A 214 -4.43 -4.84 1.10
CA VAL A 214 -4.96 -3.83 0.15
C VAL A 214 -6.48 -3.87 0.23
N LEU A 215 -7.08 -2.76 0.66
CA LEU A 215 -8.51 -2.64 0.97
C LEU A 215 -9.17 -1.55 0.13
N PRO A 216 -9.48 -1.78 -1.15
CA PRO A 216 -10.37 -0.89 -1.89
C PRO A 216 -11.75 -0.89 -1.24
N THR A 217 -12.44 0.25 -1.27
CA THR A 217 -13.80 0.38 -0.75
C THR A 217 -14.51 1.57 -1.38
N GLY A 218 -15.80 1.43 -1.66
CA GLY A 218 -16.69 2.52 -2.01
C GLY A 218 -17.00 3.44 -0.81
N HIS A 219 -16.84 2.93 0.42
CA HIS A 219 -17.20 3.60 1.68
C HIS A 219 -15.96 3.85 2.54
N SER A 220 -15.32 5.00 2.39
CA SER A 220 -14.05 5.32 3.10
C SER A 220 -14.18 5.29 4.64
N SER A 221 -15.39 5.40 5.19
CA SER A 221 -15.67 5.25 6.63
C SER A 221 -15.27 3.88 7.17
N ASN A 222 -15.44 2.81 6.37
CA ASN A 222 -15.19 1.43 6.78
C ASN A 222 -13.72 1.22 7.22
N VAL A 223 -12.79 1.67 6.39
CA VAL A 223 -11.36 1.55 6.72
C VAL A 223 -10.91 2.62 7.73
N SER A 224 -11.53 3.81 7.69
CA SER A 224 -11.22 4.87 8.66
C SER A 224 -11.65 4.53 10.09
N ALA A 225 -12.50 3.53 10.29
CA ALA A 225 -12.84 3.02 11.62
C ALA A 225 -11.60 2.53 12.40
N LEU A 226 -10.56 2.05 11.69
CA LEU A 226 -9.29 1.62 12.30
C LEU A 226 -8.55 2.74 13.04
N LEU A 227 -8.81 4.02 12.72
CA LEU A 227 -8.12 5.15 13.36
C LEU A 227 -8.42 5.28 14.86
N SER A 228 -9.47 4.63 15.35
CA SER A 228 -9.82 4.58 16.77
C SER A 228 -9.26 3.35 17.51
N ASP A 229 -8.61 2.41 16.82
CA ASP A 229 -8.03 1.21 17.41
C ASP A 229 -6.59 1.48 17.88
N ASP A 230 -6.30 1.23 19.15
CA ASP A 230 -5.00 1.49 19.78
C ASP A 230 -3.87 0.60 19.20
N ARG A 231 -4.20 -0.50 18.54
CA ARG A 231 -3.24 -1.40 17.87
C ARG A 231 -2.70 -0.82 16.57
N LEU A 232 -3.44 0.13 15.96
CA LEU A 232 -2.95 0.89 14.83
C LEU A 232 -1.95 1.95 15.31
N ARG A 233 -0.69 1.82 14.90
CA ARG A 233 0.42 2.62 15.47
C ARG A 233 0.80 3.83 14.62
N LYS A 234 0.52 3.79 13.33
CA LYS A 234 0.87 4.85 12.39
C LYS A 234 -0.25 5.09 11.40
N PHE A 235 -0.53 6.36 11.12
CA PHE A 235 -1.40 6.79 10.04
C PHE A 235 -0.60 7.62 9.02
N ALA A 236 -0.64 7.24 7.75
CA ALA A 236 -0.01 7.93 6.63
C ALA A 236 -1.08 8.30 5.59
N PHE A 237 -1.34 9.58 5.45
CA PHE A 237 -2.39 10.10 4.58
C PHE A 237 -1.82 10.99 3.48
N THR A 238 -2.36 10.85 2.27
CA THR A 238 -2.26 11.82 1.18
C THR A 238 -3.63 11.94 0.53
N GLY A 239 -4.16 13.16 0.42
CA GLY A 239 -5.49 13.42 -0.12
C GLY A 239 -5.92 14.86 0.15
N SER A 240 -7.23 15.14 0.05
CA SER A 240 -7.77 16.48 0.31
C SER A 240 -7.74 16.83 1.80
N THR A 241 -7.66 18.14 2.09
CA THR A 241 -7.70 18.67 3.46
C THR A 241 -9.00 18.29 4.19
N GLU A 242 -10.11 18.21 3.49
CA GLU A 242 -11.41 17.82 4.04
C GLU A 242 -11.37 16.39 4.59
N VAL A 243 -10.91 15.42 3.78
CA VAL A 243 -10.78 14.03 4.20
C VAL A 243 -9.76 13.89 5.33
N ALA A 244 -8.66 14.66 5.30
CA ALA A 244 -7.69 14.67 6.40
C ALA A 244 -8.32 15.13 7.72
N ARG A 245 -9.10 16.21 7.71
CA ARG A 245 -9.81 16.72 8.89
C ARG A 245 -10.81 15.71 9.45
N CYS A 246 -11.59 15.06 8.58
CA CYS A 246 -12.53 14.01 9.00
C CYS A 246 -11.80 12.81 9.65
N SER A 247 -10.65 12.42 9.12
CA SER A 247 -9.83 11.33 9.66
C SER A 247 -9.22 11.67 11.01
N LEU A 248 -8.77 12.93 11.21
CA LEU A 248 -8.13 13.39 12.45
C LEU A 248 -9.12 13.67 13.60
N ARG A 249 -10.39 13.95 13.29
CA ARG A 249 -11.44 14.23 14.30
C ARG A 249 -11.92 12.99 15.06
N ARG A 250 -11.52 11.79 14.66
CA ARG A 250 -11.85 10.57 15.41
C ARG A 250 -11.01 10.53 16.69
N PRO A 251 -11.65 10.39 17.88
CA PRO A 251 -10.93 10.45 19.14
C PRO A 251 -9.95 9.29 19.24
N ARG A 252 -8.66 9.61 19.19
CA ARG A 252 -7.62 8.72 19.70
C ARG A 252 -7.66 8.87 21.23
N LYS A 253 -7.81 7.79 21.95
CA LYS A 253 -7.41 7.77 23.36
C LYS A 253 -5.88 7.91 23.38
N LEU A 254 -5.41 9.15 23.52
CA LEU A 254 -4.00 9.40 23.84
C LEU A 254 -3.74 8.79 25.24
N ARG A 255 -2.92 7.77 25.30
CA ARG A 255 -2.27 7.30 26.53
C ARG A 255 -0.92 7.95 26.68
#